data_f9225e0190f66b8469355773972e092e
#
_entry.id   f9225e0190f66b8469355773972e092e
#
_cell.length_a   1.000
_cell.length_b   1.000
_cell.length_c   1.000
_cell.angle_alpha   90.00
_cell.angle_beta   90.00
_cell.angle_gamma   90.00
#
_symmetry.space_group_name_H-M   'P 1'
#
loop_
_entity.id
_entity.type
_entity.pdbx_description
1 polymer ?
#
loop_
_entity_poly.entity_id
_entity_poly.type
_entity_poly.pdbx_seq_one_letter_code
_entity_poly.pdbx_strand_id
1 'polypeptide(L)'
;MIERLAAGSPEQQLCAEWRHEAFLKDDGFSVADSYGQLQTLATTEDALQTALIARVKGACAGIVLVVREEIDAVHDVSPWLASLYVDEAYRGRGVARALIAAAEAHARSHGVERLYLYTVDAQPLYLKCGWTLRDSVTQHGSPLHLMSRDLRRFAMRPSGG
;
A
#
# COMPACT_ATOMS: atom_id res chain seq x y z
N MET A 1 14.11 8.25 0.51
CA MET A 1 14.32 7.40 -0.67
C MET A 1 13.36 6.21 -0.64
N ILE A 2 12.75 5.90 -1.77
CA ILE A 2 11.83 4.76 -1.90
C ILE A 2 12.49 3.71 -2.79
N GLU A 3 12.45 2.45 -2.38
CA GLU A 3 13.01 1.36 -3.15
C GLU A 3 12.17 0.10 -3.01
N ARG A 4 12.36 -0.85 -3.90
CA ARG A 4 11.67 -2.14 -3.83
C ARG A 4 12.27 -2.97 -2.71
N LEU A 5 11.41 -3.67 -1.96
CA LEU A 5 11.83 -4.59 -0.93
C LEU A 5 12.62 -5.75 -1.56
N ALA A 6 13.81 -6.02 -1.05
CA ALA A 6 14.63 -7.13 -1.50
C ALA A 6 14.27 -8.40 -0.73
N ALA A 7 14.12 -9.51 -1.46
CA ALA A 7 13.83 -10.81 -0.86
C ALA A 7 14.95 -11.23 0.08
N GLY A 8 14.59 -11.72 1.26
CA GLY A 8 15.54 -12.22 2.25
C GLY A 8 16.32 -11.15 2.99
N SER A 9 16.01 -9.88 2.77
CA SER A 9 16.68 -8.78 3.43
C SER A 9 16.24 -8.64 4.89
N PRO A 10 17.02 -7.96 5.73
CA PRO A 10 16.58 -7.65 7.11
C PRO A 10 15.29 -6.84 7.14
N GLU A 11 15.07 -5.98 6.12
CA GLU A 11 13.84 -5.20 6.01
C GLU A 11 12.61 -6.07 5.82
N GLN A 12 12.76 -7.23 5.19
CA GLN A 12 11.61 -8.12 5.00
C GLN A 12 11.08 -8.64 6.33
N GLN A 13 11.94 -9.01 7.25
CA GLN A 13 11.53 -9.46 8.59
C GLN A 13 10.89 -8.29 9.35
N LEU A 14 11.50 -7.14 9.33
CA LEU A 14 10.98 -5.93 10.00
C LEU A 14 9.58 -5.58 9.46
N CYS A 15 9.43 -5.53 8.15
CA CYS A 15 8.15 -5.21 7.53
C CYS A 15 7.09 -6.28 7.80
N ALA A 16 7.50 -7.55 7.87
CA ALA A 16 6.58 -8.63 8.21
C ALA A 16 6.03 -8.44 9.62
N GLU A 17 6.86 -8.05 10.56
CA GLU A 17 6.43 -7.78 11.94
C GLU A 17 5.49 -6.57 12.00
N TRP A 18 5.82 -5.49 11.29
CA TRP A 18 4.94 -4.31 11.21
C TRP A 18 3.56 -4.67 10.65
N ARG A 19 3.52 -5.40 9.54
CA ARG A 19 2.25 -5.77 8.91
C ARG A 19 1.42 -6.68 9.80
N HIS A 20 2.08 -7.62 10.48
CA HIS A 20 1.39 -8.51 11.41
C HIS A 20 0.74 -7.71 12.52
N GLU A 21 1.47 -6.85 13.19
CA GLU A 21 0.97 -6.07 14.31
C GLU A 21 -0.15 -5.11 13.89
N ALA A 22 0.02 -4.44 12.76
CA ALA A 22 -0.90 -3.39 12.32
C ALA A 22 -2.14 -3.93 11.62
N PHE A 23 -2.04 -5.04 10.86
CA PHE A 23 -3.09 -5.42 9.93
C PHE A 23 -3.52 -6.89 9.98
N LEU A 24 -2.66 -7.80 10.38
CA LEU A 24 -2.88 -9.23 10.11
C LEU A 24 -3.19 -10.07 11.34
N LYS A 25 -2.76 -9.66 12.52
CA LYS A 25 -2.86 -10.52 13.71
C LYS A 25 -4.32 -10.84 14.09
N ASP A 26 -5.22 -9.88 13.92
CA ASP A 26 -6.63 -10.06 14.28
C ASP A 26 -7.38 -10.91 13.25
N ASP A 27 -6.79 -11.13 12.07
CA ASP A 27 -7.37 -11.96 11.02
C ASP A 27 -6.76 -13.37 10.99
N GLY A 28 -6.03 -13.74 12.03
CA GLY A 28 -5.51 -15.09 12.19
C GLY A 28 -4.20 -15.38 11.48
N PHE A 29 -3.54 -14.38 10.93
CA PHE A 29 -2.24 -14.56 10.28
C PHE A 29 -1.11 -14.46 11.32
N SER A 30 -0.07 -15.26 11.12
CA SER A 30 1.16 -15.19 11.91
C SER A 30 2.17 -14.23 11.29
N VAL A 31 3.25 -13.94 12.03
CA VAL A 31 4.40 -13.22 11.45
C VAL A 31 5.00 -14.00 10.29
N ALA A 32 5.07 -15.33 10.41
CA ALA A 32 5.58 -16.18 9.34
C ALA A 32 4.71 -16.07 8.08
N ASP A 33 3.39 -16.00 8.23
CA ASP A 33 2.48 -15.79 7.09
C ASP A 33 2.76 -14.44 6.43
N SER A 34 2.93 -13.39 7.23
CA SER A 34 3.26 -12.07 6.74
C SER A 34 4.58 -12.07 5.96
N TYR A 35 5.59 -12.71 6.53
CA TYR A 35 6.90 -12.84 5.86
C TYR A 35 6.77 -13.56 4.52
N GLY A 36 6.00 -14.67 4.48
CA GLY A 36 5.78 -15.41 3.25
C GLY A 36 5.07 -14.61 2.17
N GLN A 37 4.10 -13.78 2.56
CA GLN A 37 3.41 -12.89 1.64
C GLN A 37 4.37 -11.87 1.02
N LEU A 38 5.26 -11.29 1.83
CA LEU A 38 6.27 -10.36 1.33
C LEU A 38 7.29 -11.07 0.44
N GLN A 39 7.67 -12.30 0.79
CA GLN A 39 8.57 -13.09 -0.05
C GLN A 39 7.98 -13.31 -1.44
N THR A 40 6.69 -13.62 -1.51
CA THR A 40 5.98 -13.79 -2.78
C THR A 40 6.04 -12.51 -3.61
N LEU A 41 5.79 -11.35 -2.99
CA LEU A 41 5.84 -10.08 -3.71
C LEU A 41 7.25 -9.71 -4.15
N ALA A 42 8.26 -10.06 -3.36
CA ALA A 42 9.64 -9.73 -3.68
C ALA A 42 10.22 -10.60 -4.79
N THR A 43 9.60 -11.76 -5.07
CA THR A 43 10.10 -12.73 -6.04
C THR A 43 9.15 -12.98 -7.20
N THR A 44 7.97 -12.35 -7.22
CA THR A 44 6.98 -12.57 -8.29
C THR A 44 7.49 -12.07 -9.65
N GLU A 45 7.09 -12.77 -10.71
CA GLU A 45 7.32 -12.32 -12.08
C GLU A 45 6.29 -11.29 -12.52
N ASP A 46 5.22 -11.10 -11.77
CA ASP A 46 4.21 -10.07 -12.05
C ASP A 46 4.74 -8.72 -11.58
N ALA A 47 5.27 -7.95 -12.53
CA ALA A 47 5.96 -6.70 -12.22
C ALA A 47 5.07 -5.63 -11.59
N LEU A 48 3.75 -5.73 -11.76
CA LEU A 48 2.82 -4.81 -11.09
C LEU A 48 2.83 -5.01 -9.59
N GLN A 49 2.84 -6.26 -9.13
CA GLN A 49 2.80 -6.56 -7.71
C GLN A 49 4.16 -6.31 -7.07
N THR A 50 4.19 -5.53 -6.00
CA THR A 50 5.45 -5.15 -5.38
C THR A 50 5.25 -4.70 -3.93
N ALA A 51 6.33 -4.71 -3.19
CA ALA A 51 6.43 -4.05 -1.89
C ALA A 51 7.51 -2.97 -2.02
N LEU A 52 7.16 -1.76 -1.62
CA LEU A 52 8.06 -0.61 -1.64
C LEU A 52 8.36 -0.19 -0.21
N ILE A 53 9.61 0.09 0.08
CA ILE A 53 10.02 0.58 1.39
C ILE A 53 10.58 1.99 1.28
N ALA A 54 10.41 2.76 2.35
CA ALA A 54 10.99 4.09 2.47
C ALA A 54 12.18 4.03 3.40
N ARG A 55 13.27 4.71 3.03
CA ARG A 55 14.44 4.87 3.89
C ARG A 55 14.60 6.33 4.28
N VAL A 56 14.89 6.56 5.55
CA VAL A 56 15.26 7.87 6.08
C VAL A 56 16.65 7.71 6.68
N LYS A 57 17.62 8.41 6.12
CA LYS A 57 19.04 8.32 6.58
C LYS A 57 19.51 6.87 6.64
N GLY A 58 19.14 6.07 5.65
CA GLY A 58 19.54 4.67 5.55
C GLY A 58 18.69 3.67 6.33
N ALA A 59 17.84 4.12 7.23
CA ALA A 59 16.99 3.25 8.02
C ALA A 59 15.64 3.02 7.33
N CYS A 60 15.11 1.80 7.41
CA CYS A 60 13.78 1.49 6.89
C CYS A 60 12.74 2.18 7.76
N ALA A 61 11.94 3.04 7.16
CA ALA A 61 10.97 3.88 7.86
C ALA A 61 9.52 3.51 7.59
N GLY A 62 9.24 2.74 6.55
CA GLY A 62 7.86 2.38 6.21
C GLY A 62 7.76 1.48 5.02
N ILE A 63 6.54 1.02 4.73
CA ILE A 63 6.25 0.08 3.65
C ILE A 63 4.89 0.39 3.04
N VAL A 64 4.73 0.05 1.76
CA VAL A 64 3.45 0.02 1.06
C VAL A 64 3.49 -1.11 0.04
N LEU A 65 2.34 -1.72 -0.22
CA LEU A 65 2.21 -2.78 -1.22
C LEU A 65 1.35 -2.29 -2.39
N VAL A 66 1.65 -2.82 -3.57
CA VAL A 66 0.74 -2.79 -4.72
C VAL A 66 0.44 -4.24 -5.06
N VAL A 67 -0.81 -4.64 -4.98
CA VAL A 67 -1.24 -6.03 -5.15
C VAL A 67 -2.48 -6.10 -6.03
N ARG A 68 -2.69 -7.25 -6.69
CA ARG A 68 -3.88 -7.44 -7.52
C ARG A 68 -5.11 -7.79 -6.69
N GLU A 69 -4.92 -8.42 -5.54
CA GLU A 69 -6.01 -8.86 -4.69
C GLU A 69 -5.75 -8.44 -3.25
N GLU A 70 -6.77 -7.90 -2.60
CA GLU A 70 -6.71 -7.55 -1.19
C GLU A 70 -7.34 -8.67 -0.36
N ILE A 71 -6.79 -8.89 0.83
CA ILE A 71 -7.28 -9.90 1.77
C ILE A 71 -8.70 -9.53 2.20
N ASP A 72 -9.60 -10.52 2.18
CA ASP A 72 -11.00 -10.37 2.59
C ASP A 72 -11.75 -9.25 1.87
N ALA A 73 -11.36 -8.95 0.63
CA ALA A 73 -12.05 -7.94 -0.15
C ALA A 73 -13.48 -8.36 -0.44
N VAL A 74 -14.42 -7.43 -0.23
CA VAL A 74 -15.84 -7.64 -0.53
C VAL A 74 -16.27 -6.88 -1.79
N HIS A 75 -15.34 -6.17 -2.44
CA HIS A 75 -15.56 -5.47 -3.70
C HIS A 75 -14.71 -6.13 -4.78
N ASP A 76 -15.31 -6.36 -5.94
CA ASP A 76 -14.63 -6.99 -7.07
C ASP A 76 -13.95 -5.92 -7.93
N VAL A 77 -12.89 -5.36 -7.40
CA VAL A 77 -12.06 -4.34 -8.06
C VAL A 77 -10.59 -4.67 -7.88
N SER A 78 -9.73 -4.09 -8.70
CA SER A 78 -8.29 -4.37 -8.71
C SER A 78 -7.58 -3.29 -9.53
N PRO A 79 -6.29 -2.99 -9.31
CA PRO A 79 -5.46 -3.48 -8.20
C PRO A 79 -5.57 -2.59 -6.96
N TRP A 80 -4.79 -2.93 -5.93
CA TRP A 80 -4.91 -2.32 -4.61
C TRP A 80 -3.58 -1.74 -4.13
N LEU A 81 -3.68 -0.59 -3.47
CA LEU A 81 -2.65 -0.14 -2.52
C LEU A 81 -3.00 -0.77 -1.17
N ALA A 82 -2.04 -1.43 -0.55
CA ALA A 82 -2.29 -2.18 0.68
C ALA A 82 -1.16 -1.99 1.68
N SER A 83 -1.45 -2.24 2.95
CA SER A 83 -0.47 -2.32 4.03
C SER A 83 0.44 -1.11 4.15
N LEU A 84 -0.09 0.10 3.96
CA LEU A 84 0.70 1.31 4.19
C LEU A 84 0.99 1.43 5.69
N TYR A 85 2.26 1.43 6.05
CA TYR A 85 2.69 1.56 7.43
C TYR A 85 3.95 2.40 7.49
N VAL A 86 3.98 3.34 8.45
CA VAL A 86 5.17 4.13 8.75
C VAL A 86 5.54 3.89 10.20
N ASP A 87 6.80 3.54 10.44
CA ASP A 87 7.30 3.34 11.79
C ASP A 87 7.10 4.61 12.62
N GLU A 88 6.65 4.42 13.84
CA GLU A 88 6.27 5.50 14.75
C GLU A 88 7.37 6.57 14.87
N ALA A 89 8.63 6.16 14.88
CA ALA A 89 9.76 7.07 14.98
C ALA A 89 9.89 8.04 13.80
N TYR A 90 9.25 7.72 12.67
CA TYR A 90 9.38 8.50 11.43
C TYR A 90 8.08 9.17 10.99
N ARG A 91 7.04 9.12 11.82
CA ARG A 91 5.76 9.76 11.50
C ARG A 91 5.88 11.28 11.56
N GLY A 92 5.01 11.97 10.80
CA GLY A 92 5.02 13.41 10.72
C GLY A 92 6.10 14.01 9.84
N ARG A 93 6.75 13.19 9.01
CA ARG A 93 7.85 13.62 8.13
C ARG A 93 7.54 13.46 6.65
N GLY A 94 6.29 13.19 6.30
CA GLY A 94 5.90 13.00 4.91
C GLY A 94 6.20 11.62 4.33
N VAL A 95 6.60 10.64 5.13
CA VAL A 95 6.96 9.29 4.64
C VAL A 95 5.73 8.60 4.04
N ALA A 96 4.57 8.68 4.70
CA ALA A 96 3.34 8.08 4.18
C ALA A 96 2.97 8.63 2.82
N ARG A 97 3.03 9.95 2.65
CA ARG A 97 2.72 10.59 1.36
C ARG A 97 3.71 10.17 0.28
N ALA A 98 4.98 10.05 0.62
CA ALA A 98 5.99 9.60 -0.33
C ALA A 98 5.73 8.15 -0.78
N LEU A 99 5.34 7.28 0.16
CA LEU A 99 4.99 5.90 -0.17
C LEU A 99 3.74 5.81 -1.05
N ILE A 100 2.72 6.59 -0.73
CA ILE A 100 1.50 6.67 -1.54
C ILE A 100 1.84 7.12 -2.97
N ALA A 101 2.61 8.19 -3.09
CA ALA A 101 3.01 8.71 -4.41
C ALA A 101 3.83 7.68 -5.20
N ALA A 102 4.72 6.95 -4.53
CA ALA A 102 5.53 5.92 -5.17
C ALA A 102 4.66 4.75 -5.65
N ALA A 103 3.68 4.33 -4.84
CA ALA A 103 2.74 3.28 -5.23
C ALA A 103 1.91 3.70 -6.45
N GLU A 104 1.43 4.94 -6.47
CA GLU A 104 0.68 5.49 -7.61
C GLU A 104 1.54 5.53 -8.86
N ALA A 105 2.78 6.01 -8.74
CA ALA A 105 3.70 6.07 -9.88
C ALA A 105 4.03 4.69 -10.42
N HIS A 106 4.26 3.72 -9.54
CA HIS A 106 4.51 2.34 -9.93
C HIS A 106 3.31 1.75 -10.69
N ALA A 107 2.11 1.89 -10.14
CA ALA A 107 0.91 1.41 -10.78
C ALA A 107 0.70 2.07 -12.14
N ARG A 108 0.87 3.38 -12.21
CA ARG A 108 0.73 4.14 -13.47
C ARG A 108 1.71 3.66 -14.52
N SER A 109 2.96 3.39 -14.13
CA SER A 109 3.98 2.92 -15.06
C SER A 109 3.67 1.54 -15.63
N HIS A 110 2.77 0.79 -15.00
CA HIS A 110 2.31 -0.52 -15.45
C HIS A 110 0.92 -0.47 -16.10
N GLY A 111 0.46 0.71 -16.51
CA GLY A 111 -0.78 0.87 -17.25
C GLY A 111 -2.05 0.85 -16.41
N VAL A 112 -1.94 0.93 -15.09
CA VAL A 112 -3.11 0.94 -14.20
C VAL A 112 -3.81 2.28 -14.33
N GLU A 113 -5.11 2.25 -14.56
CA GLU A 113 -5.93 3.45 -14.70
C GLU A 113 -6.55 3.91 -13.39
N ARG A 114 -6.80 2.97 -12.47
CA ARG A 114 -7.40 3.27 -11.16
C ARG A 114 -6.89 2.32 -10.12
N LEU A 115 -6.49 2.88 -8.97
CA LEU A 115 -5.98 2.14 -7.84
C LEU A 115 -6.98 2.24 -6.69
N TYR A 116 -7.12 1.17 -5.91
CA TYR A 116 -8.09 1.08 -4.82
C TYR A 116 -7.39 0.81 -3.50
N LEU A 117 -8.05 1.14 -2.40
CA LEU A 117 -7.60 0.76 -1.06
C LEU A 117 -8.78 0.64 -0.12
N TYR A 118 -8.58 -0.09 0.96
CA TYR A 118 -9.44 -0.06 2.13
C TYR A 118 -8.76 0.67 3.27
N THR A 119 -9.53 1.44 4.03
CA THR A 119 -9.04 2.04 5.27
C THR A 119 -10.15 2.07 6.31
N VAL A 120 -9.77 1.91 7.56
CA VAL A 120 -10.68 2.02 8.70
C VAL A 120 -10.68 3.46 9.23
N ASP A 121 -9.50 4.04 9.43
CA ASP A 121 -9.37 5.32 10.13
C ASP A 121 -8.41 6.32 9.47
N ALA A 122 -7.80 5.98 8.34
CA ALA A 122 -6.84 6.86 7.66
C ALA A 122 -7.47 7.63 6.49
N GLN A 123 -8.80 7.67 6.40
CA GLN A 123 -9.51 8.36 5.32
C GLN A 123 -9.03 9.79 5.12
N PRO A 124 -8.81 10.62 6.18
CA PRO A 124 -8.34 11.99 5.96
C PRO A 124 -6.99 12.08 5.24
N LEU A 125 -6.08 11.17 5.52
CA LEU A 125 -4.78 11.14 4.83
C LEU A 125 -4.96 10.94 3.33
N TYR A 126 -5.77 9.95 2.96
CA TYR A 126 -5.97 9.63 1.55
C TYR A 126 -6.75 10.72 0.82
N LEU A 127 -7.73 11.33 1.48
CA LEU A 127 -8.45 12.47 0.90
C LEU A 127 -7.48 13.62 0.57
N LYS A 128 -6.54 13.90 1.46
CA LYS A 128 -5.52 14.94 1.22
C LYS A 128 -4.59 14.58 0.06
N CYS A 129 -4.42 13.29 -0.21
CA CYS A 129 -3.60 12.83 -1.33
C CYS A 129 -4.38 12.71 -2.64
N GLY A 130 -5.64 13.14 -2.64
CA GLY A 130 -6.47 13.16 -3.86
C GLY A 130 -7.27 11.89 -4.11
N TRP A 131 -7.37 11.01 -3.14
CA TRP A 131 -8.21 9.82 -3.23
C TRP A 131 -9.66 10.18 -2.95
N THR A 132 -10.58 9.39 -3.50
CA THR A 132 -12.03 9.61 -3.42
C THR A 132 -12.68 8.45 -2.68
N LEU A 133 -13.59 8.76 -1.75
CA LEU A 133 -14.41 7.74 -1.09
C LEU A 133 -15.40 7.15 -2.09
N ARG A 134 -15.44 5.81 -2.18
CA ARG A 134 -16.32 5.10 -3.12
C ARG A 134 -17.45 4.37 -2.42
N ASP A 135 -17.17 3.77 -1.25
CA ASP A 135 -18.16 2.99 -0.53
C ASP A 135 -17.70 2.84 0.93
N SER A 136 -18.65 2.50 1.79
CA SER A 136 -18.36 2.21 3.19
C SER A 136 -19.20 1.00 3.60
N VAL A 137 -18.55 0.01 4.20
CA VAL A 137 -19.20 -1.20 4.68
C VAL A 137 -18.76 -1.46 6.12
N THR A 138 -19.45 -2.34 6.81
CA THR A 138 -19.03 -2.80 8.13
C THR A 138 -18.47 -4.20 7.99
N GLN A 139 -17.25 -4.41 8.45
CA GLN A 139 -16.60 -5.71 8.42
C GLN A 139 -15.90 -5.95 9.75
N HIS A 140 -16.10 -7.13 10.34
CA HIS A 140 -15.54 -7.47 11.65
C HIS A 140 -15.84 -6.42 12.73
N GLY A 141 -17.03 -5.82 12.69
CA GLY A 141 -17.47 -4.83 13.67
C GLY A 141 -16.91 -3.44 13.48
N SER A 142 -16.16 -3.18 12.41
CA SER A 142 -15.55 -1.88 12.14
C SER A 142 -15.99 -1.34 10.79
N PRO A 143 -16.11 0.00 10.65
CA PRO A 143 -16.34 0.58 9.34
C PRO A 143 -15.11 0.37 8.46
N LEU A 144 -15.37 0.03 7.20
CA LEU A 144 -14.32 -0.18 6.21
C LEU A 144 -14.66 0.69 5.01
N HIS A 145 -13.75 1.61 4.68
CA HIS A 145 -13.97 2.56 3.59
C HIS A 145 -13.18 2.15 2.37
N LEU A 146 -13.88 2.01 1.23
CA LEU A 146 -13.26 1.78 -0.06
C LEU A 146 -12.96 3.13 -0.68
N MET A 147 -11.72 3.35 -1.06
CA MET A 147 -11.29 4.57 -1.73
C MET A 147 -10.60 4.23 -3.05
N SER A 148 -10.60 5.18 -3.98
CA SER A 148 -9.92 5.00 -5.25
C SER A 148 -9.21 6.28 -5.68
N ARG A 149 -8.19 6.08 -6.52
CA ARG A 149 -7.44 7.16 -7.15
C ARG A 149 -7.42 6.91 -8.65
N ASP A 150 -7.89 7.88 -9.42
CA ASP A 150 -7.81 7.83 -10.88
C ASP A 150 -6.41 8.27 -11.31
N LEU A 151 -5.68 7.37 -11.92
CA LEU A 151 -4.30 7.63 -12.37
C LEU A 151 -4.25 8.14 -13.80
N ARG A 152 -5.34 7.99 -14.57
CA ARG A 152 -5.38 8.43 -15.98
C ARG A 152 -5.33 9.93 -16.12
N ARG A 153 -5.82 10.67 -15.13
CA ARG A 153 -5.94 12.12 -15.22
C ARG A 153 -4.62 12.81 -15.55
N PHE A 154 -3.50 12.20 -15.16
CA PHE A 154 -2.17 12.76 -15.46
C PHE A 154 -1.79 12.55 -16.93
N ALA A 155 -2.15 11.39 -17.48
CA ALA A 155 -1.94 11.10 -18.88
C ALA A 155 -2.89 11.89 -19.77
N MET A 156 -4.05 12.28 -19.22
CA MET A 156 -5.09 13.00 -19.95
C MET A 156 -4.86 14.50 -20.00
N ARG A 157 -3.91 15.04 -19.25
CA ARG A 157 -3.66 16.47 -19.27
C ARG A 157 -3.13 16.86 -20.64
N PRO A 158 -3.81 17.75 -21.36
CA PRO A 158 -3.31 18.19 -22.64
C PRO A 158 -2.05 19.00 -22.45
N SER A 159 -1.05 18.69 -23.25
CA SER A 159 0.17 19.48 -23.25
C SER A 159 -0.12 20.85 -23.82
N GLY A 160 0.38 21.87 -23.18
CA GLY A 160 0.13 23.23 -23.61
C GLY A 160 -1.31 23.67 -23.45
N GLY A 161 -2.07 22.75 -22.96
CA GLY A 161 -3.48 23.07 -22.71
C GLY A 161 -3.55 23.62 -21.43
#